data_935837b5332ae53c32caf15bc8ac1320
#
_entry.id   935837b5332ae53c32caf15bc8ac1320
#
_cell.length_a   1.000
_cell.length_b   1.000
_cell.length_c   1.000
_cell.angle_alpha   90.00
_cell.angle_beta   90.00
_cell.angle_gamma   90.00
#
_symmetry.space_group_name_H-M   'P 1'
#
loop_
_entity.id
_entity.type
_entity.pdbx_description
1 polymer ?
#
loop_
_entity_poly.entity_id
_entity_poly.type
_entity_poly.pdbx_seq_one_letter_code
_entity_poly.pdbx_strand_id
1 'polypeptide(L)'
;MWCKALLTSLTDCLKQKRIPFCEVFEELPAGCDCVFIIAANYNWIKQTLCCLNAVGIKPVLLCNQAENITGYSYSCVCSDIVGSMRFLLQELKAEGKTKVALYGVNTESISDIGRVNGLFALKQGQLDSLRVFVNEGSLNECFKSFYPVREEYDAVICTNDFAAISLIRNLKQKAPEILPRLKIFSCSQTNFSAYYQKEITTVNMNFEHYGKAAVFIYEKLKNHPYMSGMTITINWNTEENKSALSAPVLLGKIDATDVFYADREMREMILVEQILSMSSKTDRIILDQLVNGATIEKTAQQCFLTGSGVKYRIKRILQECGLENKTALTTLLQTYLGPAGSRFYLSF
;
A
#
# COMPACT_ATOMS: atom_id res chain seq x y z
N MET A 1 0.66 -2.43 -5.55
CA MET A 1 0.97 -1.00 -5.35
C MET A 1 2.38 -0.80 -4.82
N TRP A 2 2.67 -1.15 -3.58
CA TRP A 2 4.00 -1.02 -2.99
C TRP A 2 5.09 -1.79 -3.76
N CYS A 3 4.81 -2.98 -4.28
CA CYS A 3 5.74 -3.76 -5.11
C CYS A 3 6.26 -2.96 -6.31
N LYS A 4 5.41 -2.18 -6.98
CA LYS A 4 5.84 -1.38 -8.12
C LYS A 4 6.73 -0.21 -7.71
N ALA A 5 6.43 0.45 -6.59
CA ALA A 5 7.29 1.51 -6.07
C ALA A 5 8.68 0.96 -5.73
N LEU A 6 8.75 -0.22 -5.11
CA LEU A 6 10.01 -0.92 -4.86
C LEU A 6 10.73 -1.31 -6.16
N LEU A 7 10.01 -1.88 -7.12
CA LEU A 7 10.57 -2.25 -8.42
C LEU A 7 11.14 -1.04 -9.15
N THR A 8 10.40 0.07 -9.20
CA THR A 8 10.87 1.32 -9.81
C THR A 8 12.13 1.82 -9.11
N SER A 9 12.11 1.93 -7.79
CA SER A 9 13.28 2.35 -7.01
C SER A 9 14.51 1.48 -7.27
N LEU A 10 14.33 0.15 -7.29
CA LEU A 10 15.40 -0.81 -7.57
C LEU A 10 15.93 -0.66 -9.00
N THR A 11 15.06 -0.65 -10.00
CA THR A 11 15.47 -0.59 -11.42
C THR A 11 16.15 0.72 -11.75
N ASP A 12 15.72 1.83 -11.18
CA ASP A 12 16.38 3.13 -11.37
C ASP A 12 17.80 3.14 -10.76
N CYS A 13 17.96 2.56 -9.56
CA CYS A 13 19.28 2.42 -8.96
C CYS A 13 20.22 1.49 -9.76
N LEU A 14 19.71 0.35 -10.28
CA LEU A 14 20.48 -0.55 -11.13
C LEU A 14 20.92 0.12 -12.43
N LYS A 15 20.04 0.89 -13.08
CA LYS A 15 20.36 1.69 -14.27
C LYS A 15 21.43 2.74 -13.99
N GLN A 16 21.29 3.50 -12.89
CA GLN A 16 22.28 4.51 -12.48
C GLN A 16 23.67 3.90 -12.27
N LYS A 17 23.73 2.69 -11.71
CA LYS A 17 24.97 1.95 -11.47
C LYS A 17 25.45 1.15 -12.70
N ARG A 18 24.70 1.16 -13.80
CA ARG A 18 24.98 0.38 -15.02
C ARG A 18 25.10 -1.13 -14.75
N ILE A 19 24.33 -1.64 -13.81
CA ILE A 19 24.22 -3.06 -13.51
C ILE A 19 23.16 -3.67 -14.44
N PRO A 20 23.51 -4.65 -15.30
CA PRO A 20 22.54 -5.30 -16.16
C PRO A 20 21.55 -6.12 -15.32
N PHE A 21 20.28 -6.06 -15.69
CA PHE A 21 19.21 -6.81 -15.02
C PHE A 21 18.10 -7.16 -16.02
N CYS A 22 17.30 -8.16 -15.67
CA CYS A 22 16.06 -8.50 -16.35
C CYS A 22 14.98 -8.87 -15.33
N GLU A 23 13.72 -8.73 -15.73
CA GLU A 23 12.59 -9.25 -14.96
C GLU A 23 12.41 -10.73 -15.28
N VAL A 24 12.19 -11.54 -14.25
CA VAL A 24 12.06 -12.99 -14.37
C VAL A 24 10.67 -13.41 -13.92
N PHE A 25 9.99 -14.19 -14.77
CA PHE A 25 8.65 -14.72 -14.48
C PHE A 25 8.62 -16.26 -14.37
N GLU A 26 9.45 -16.97 -15.11
CA GLU A 26 9.45 -18.45 -15.15
C GLU A 26 10.85 -19.04 -15.00
N GLU A 27 11.80 -18.66 -15.86
CA GLU A 27 13.15 -19.25 -15.89
C GLU A 27 14.24 -18.22 -15.65
N LEU A 28 15.23 -18.58 -14.84
CA LEU A 28 16.39 -17.72 -14.57
C LEU A 28 17.36 -17.75 -15.76
N PRO A 29 17.87 -16.57 -16.18
CA PRO A 29 18.88 -16.54 -17.25
C PRO A 29 20.19 -17.18 -16.82
N ALA A 30 20.93 -17.74 -17.79
CA ALA A 30 22.24 -18.29 -17.55
C ALA A 30 23.19 -17.21 -16.98
N GLY A 31 23.96 -17.56 -15.95
CA GLY A 31 24.91 -16.65 -15.30
C GLY A 31 24.27 -15.67 -14.30
N CYS A 32 23.01 -15.86 -13.93
CA CYS A 32 22.38 -15.11 -12.86
C CYS A 32 23.07 -15.44 -11.51
N ASP A 33 23.61 -14.42 -10.85
CA ASP A 33 24.31 -14.53 -9.56
C ASP A 33 23.48 -14.05 -8.37
N CYS A 34 22.43 -13.25 -8.63
CA CYS A 34 21.60 -12.66 -7.60
C CYS A 34 20.17 -12.46 -8.11
N VAL A 35 19.18 -12.71 -7.24
CA VAL A 35 17.76 -12.47 -7.53
C VAL A 35 17.17 -11.54 -6.48
N PHE A 36 16.61 -10.42 -6.92
CA PHE A 36 15.81 -9.53 -6.07
C PHE A 36 14.37 -10.01 -6.02
N ILE A 37 13.85 -10.22 -4.82
CA ILE A 37 12.50 -10.74 -4.59
C ILE A 37 11.63 -9.63 -3.99
N ILE A 38 10.53 -9.30 -4.67
CA ILE A 38 9.53 -8.33 -4.19
C ILE A 38 8.20 -9.07 -4.06
N ALA A 39 7.85 -9.49 -2.85
CA ALA A 39 6.64 -10.25 -2.57
C ALA A 39 6.16 -10.03 -1.14
N ALA A 40 4.89 -10.39 -0.87
CA ALA A 40 4.29 -10.35 0.46
C ALA A 40 3.81 -11.72 0.95
N ASN A 41 3.54 -12.67 0.03
CA ASN A 41 3.07 -14.00 0.39
C ASN A 41 4.20 -14.84 0.98
N TYR A 42 4.02 -15.22 2.24
CA TYR A 42 5.04 -15.96 3.01
C TYR A 42 5.41 -17.32 2.40
N ASN A 43 4.41 -18.09 1.98
CA ASN A 43 4.63 -19.43 1.44
C ASN A 43 5.36 -19.38 0.09
N TRP A 44 4.97 -18.44 -0.77
CA TRP A 44 5.64 -18.22 -2.05
C TRP A 44 7.10 -17.79 -1.85
N ILE A 45 7.37 -16.88 -0.91
CA ILE A 45 8.73 -16.44 -0.57
C ILE A 45 9.56 -17.62 -0.11
N LYS A 46 9.05 -18.48 0.80
CA LYS A 46 9.77 -19.68 1.27
C LYS A 46 10.11 -20.63 0.15
N GLN A 47 9.16 -20.92 -0.73
CA GLN A 47 9.39 -21.81 -1.88
C GLN A 47 10.47 -21.23 -2.82
N THR A 48 10.39 -19.94 -3.12
CA THR A 48 11.37 -19.25 -3.96
C THR A 48 12.76 -19.27 -3.33
N LEU A 49 12.88 -18.98 -2.04
CA LEU A 49 14.16 -19.06 -1.32
C LEU A 49 14.74 -20.48 -1.34
N CYS A 50 13.89 -21.49 -1.15
CA CYS A 50 14.30 -22.90 -1.25
C CYS A 50 14.93 -23.22 -2.61
N CYS A 51 14.25 -22.85 -3.70
CA CYS A 51 14.74 -23.09 -5.06
C CYS A 51 16.06 -22.35 -5.34
N LEU A 52 16.16 -21.07 -4.96
CA LEU A 52 17.36 -20.26 -5.19
C LEU A 52 18.56 -20.77 -4.38
N ASN A 53 18.34 -21.16 -3.12
CA ASN A 53 19.39 -21.72 -2.28
C ASN A 53 19.90 -23.07 -2.82
N ALA A 54 19.01 -23.91 -3.37
CA ALA A 54 19.38 -25.19 -3.96
C ALA A 54 20.34 -25.07 -5.15
N VAL A 55 20.27 -23.94 -5.90
CA VAL A 55 21.15 -23.69 -7.05
C VAL A 55 22.28 -22.69 -6.75
N GLY A 56 22.43 -22.27 -5.49
CA GLY A 56 23.51 -21.38 -5.06
C GLY A 56 23.38 -19.91 -5.47
N ILE A 57 22.20 -19.49 -5.92
CA ILE A 57 21.91 -18.09 -6.27
C ILE A 57 21.62 -17.31 -4.99
N LYS A 58 22.16 -16.09 -4.88
CA LYS A 58 21.99 -15.23 -3.71
C LYS A 58 20.69 -14.43 -3.80
N PRO A 59 19.65 -14.69 -2.95
CA PRO A 59 18.44 -13.92 -2.93
C PRO A 59 18.57 -12.66 -2.08
N VAL A 60 18.01 -11.56 -2.58
CA VAL A 60 17.83 -10.30 -1.85
C VAL A 60 16.34 -9.98 -1.76
N LEU A 61 15.77 -10.15 -0.58
CA LEU A 61 14.35 -9.93 -0.34
C LEU A 61 14.07 -8.47 0.00
N LEU A 62 13.17 -7.84 -0.75
CA LEU A 62 12.65 -6.50 -0.47
C LEU A 62 11.25 -6.63 0.11
N CYS A 63 11.13 -6.61 1.43
CA CYS A 63 9.85 -6.76 2.12
C CYS A 63 9.82 -5.96 3.44
N ASN A 64 8.65 -5.90 4.04
CA ASN A 64 8.45 -5.15 5.27
C ASN A 64 9.04 -5.83 6.51
N GLN A 65 9.35 -7.14 6.45
CA GLN A 65 9.94 -7.86 7.58
C GLN A 65 10.65 -9.15 7.13
N ALA A 66 11.90 -9.31 7.58
CA ALA A 66 12.74 -10.48 7.28
C ALA A 66 12.75 -11.54 8.40
N GLU A 67 12.44 -11.14 9.63
CA GLU A 67 12.79 -11.90 10.85
C GLU A 67 12.08 -13.26 10.99
N ASN A 68 11.00 -13.50 10.24
CA ASN A 68 10.20 -14.72 10.39
C ASN A 68 10.53 -15.84 9.39
N ILE A 69 11.55 -15.64 8.51
CA ILE A 69 11.91 -16.64 7.50
C ILE A 69 13.21 -17.32 7.94
N THR A 70 13.10 -18.41 8.71
CA THR A 70 14.23 -19.18 9.21
C THR A 70 14.56 -20.36 8.29
N GLY A 71 15.82 -20.82 8.30
CA GLY A 71 16.27 -22.01 7.58
C GLY A 71 16.76 -21.78 6.14
N TYR A 72 16.80 -20.52 5.68
CA TYR A 72 17.30 -20.16 4.35
C TYR A 72 18.37 -19.07 4.43
N SER A 73 19.31 -19.10 3.48
CA SER A 73 20.29 -18.02 3.29
C SER A 73 19.71 -16.97 2.36
N TYR A 74 19.56 -15.73 2.83
CA TYR A 74 19.13 -14.59 2.03
C TYR A 74 19.62 -13.29 2.64
N SER A 75 19.62 -12.25 1.83
CA SER A 75 19.75 -10.86 2.28
C SER A 75 18.39 -10.18 2.28
N CYS A 76 18.23 -9.12 3.05
CA CYS A 76 16.97 -8.43 3.13
C CYS A 76 17.11 -6.91 3.25
N VAL A 77 16.21 -6.19 2.59
CA VAL A 77 15.90 -4.79 2.89
C VAL A 77 14.49 -4.75 3.47
N CYS A 78 14.35 -4.32 4.71
CA CYS A 78 13.06 -4.28 5.42
C CYS A 78 12.79 -2.91 6.05
N SER A 79 11.54 -2.69 6.46
CA SER A 79 11.15 -1.51 7.24
C SER A 79 11.45 -1.69 8.72
N ASP A 80 11.76 -0.62 9.41
CA ASP A 80 11.74 -0.56 10.87
C ASP A 80 10.29 -0.49 11.38
N ILE A 81 9.61 -1.64 11.40
CA ILE A 81 8.22 -1.72 11.88
C ILE A 81 8.14 -1.37 13.37
N VAL A 82 9.08 -1.83 14.17
CA VAL A 82 9.08 -1.54 15.62
C VAL A 82 9.26 -0.05 15.88
N GLY A 83 10.21 0.59 15.16
CA GLY A 83 10.38 2.04 15.23
C GLY A 83 9.16 2.82 14.78
N SER A 84 8.49 2.39 13.71
CA SER A 84 7.24 3.03 13.25
C SER A 84 6.11 2.89 14.27
N MET A 85 5.93 1.71 14.86
CA MET A 85 4.92 1.51 15.92
C MET A 85 5.25 2.34 17.18
N ARG A 86 6.52 2.42 17.56
CA ARG A 86 6.95 3.28 18.67
C ARG A 86 6.60 4.75 18.41
N PHE A 87 6.88 5.24 17.21
CA PHE A 87 6.52 6.61 16.81
C PHE A 87 5.01 6.84 16.92
N LEU A 88 4.18 5.95 16.35
CA LEU A 88 2.72 6.05 16.43
C LEU A 88 2.22 6.07 17.86
N LEU A 89 2.78 5.22 18.73
CA LEU A 89 2.40 5.21 20.15
C LEU A 89 2.81 6.49 20.89
N GLN A 90 3.95 7.09 20.53
CA GLN A 90 4.36 8.38 21.09
C GLN A 90 3.42 9.51 20.66
N GLU A 91 3.03 9.58 19.40
CA GLU A 91 2.06 10.55 18.88
C GLU A 91 0.71 10.40 19.57
N LEU A 92 0.21 9.16 19.69
CA LEU A 92 -1.05 8.88 20.40
C LEU A 92 -1.00 9.29 21.86
N LYS A 93 0.09 8.99 22.55
CA LYS A 93 0.30 9.37 23.96
C LYS A 93 0.36 10.89 24.14
N ALA A 94 1.01 11.60 23.22
CA ALA A 94 1.05 13.07 23.22
C ALA A 94 -0.35 13.70 23.08
N GLU A 95 -1.26 13.02 22.37
CA GLU A 95 -2.67 13.40 22.22
C GLU A 95 -3.57 12.84 23.38
N GLY A 96 -3.00 12.16 24.37
CA GLY A 96 -3.74 11.54 25.48
C GLY A 96 -4.57 10.31 25.07
N LYS A 97 -4.25 9.68 23.95
CA LYS A 97 -4.97 8.53 23.39
C LYS A 97 -4.25 7.24 23.73
N THR A 98 -4.90 6.43 24.58
CA THR A 98 -4.28 5.21 25.16
C THR A 98 -5.07 3.93 24.88
N LYS A 99 -6.29 4.05 24.33
CA LYS A 99 -7.14 2.90 23.98
C LYS A 99 -7.10 2.67 22.47
N VAL A 100 -6.28 1.72 22.05
CA VAL A 100 -5.91 1.53 20.63
C VAL A 100 -6.46 0.24 20.07
N ALA A 101 -7.05 0.31 18.88
CA ALA A 101 -7.37 -0.84 18.04
C ALA A 101 -6.35 -0.96 16.90
N LEU A 102 -5.86 -2.18 16.63
CA LEU A 102 -5.17 -2.51 15.38
C LEU A 102 -6.17 -3.19 14.45
N TYR A 103 -6.47 -2.57 13.31
CA TYR A 103 -7.62 -2.93 12.47
C TYR A 103 -7.21 -3.40 11.08
N GLY A 104 -7.92 -4.44 10.58
CA GLY A 104 -7.75 -4.96 9.22
C GLY A 104 -6.54 -5.89 9.06
N VAL A 105 -6.13 -6.56 10.14
CA VAL A 105 -4.97 -7.45 10.14
C VAL A 105 -5.21 -8.69 9.28
N ASN A 106 -4.35 -8.92 8.30
CA ASN A 106 -4.28 -10.17 7.56
C ASN A 106 -3.21 -11.07 8.19
N THR A 107 -3.63 -12.22 8.72
CA THR A 107 -2.74 -13.18 9.40
C THR A 107 -1.75 -13.88 8.47
N GLU A 108 -1.94 -13.82 7.15
CA GLU A 108 -0.99 -14.33 6.16
C GLU A 108 0.03 -13.26 5.71
N SER A 109 -0.15 -12.01 6.12
CA SER A 109 0.73 -10.90 5.80
C SER A 109 1.87 -10.79 6.81
N ILE A 110 3.11 -10.99 6.35
CA ILE A 110 4.32 -10.81 7.17
C ILE A 110 4.34 -9.42 7.80
N SER A 111 3.97 -8.38 7.03
CA SER A 111 3.94 -6.99 7.49
C SER A 111 2.95 -6.79 8.63
N ASP A 112 1.77 -7.41 8.55
CA ASP A 112 0.72 -7.23 9.55
C ASP A 112 1.06 -7.98 10.83
N ILE A 113 1.61 -9.19 10.71
CA ILE A 113 2.16 -9.95 11.86
C ILE A 113 3.24 -9.12 12.57
N GLY A 114 4.12 -8.46 11.80
CA GLY A 114 5.15 -7.59 12.36
C GLY A 114 4.58 -6.39 13.10
N ARG A 115 3.51 -5.77 12.60
CA ARG A 115 2.82 -4.67 13.31
C ARG A 115 2.18 -5.14 14.61
N VAL A 116 1.53 -6.32 14.58
CA VAL A 116 0.97 -6.95 15.78
C VAL A 116 2.08 -7.15 16.82
N ASN A 117 3.17 -7.81 16.43
CA ASN A 117 4.29 -8.09 17.34
C ASN A 117 4.94 -6.82 17.86
N GLY A 118 5.17 -5.83 16.98
CA GLY A 118 5.74 -4.52 17.36
C GLY A 118 4.88 -3.79 18.39
N LEU A 119 3.56 -3.72 18.17
CA LEU A 119 2.64 -3.07 19.12
C LEU A 119 2.58 -3.82 20.44
N PHE A 120 2.51 -5.16 20.44
CA PHE A 120 2.49 -5.94 21.67
C PHE A 120 3.79 -5.83 22.46
N ALA A 121 4.94 -5.76 21.79
CA ALA A 121 6.23 -5.53 22.44
C ALA A 121 6.35 -4.15 23.09
N LEU A 122 5.68 -3.14 22.54
CA LEU A 122 5.79 -1.73 22.97
C LEU A 122 4.66 -1.26 23.89
N LYS A 123 3.57 -2.04 24.05
CA LYS A 123 2.36 -1.58 24.75
C LYS A 123 2.54 -1.29 26.24
N GLN A 124 3.51 -1.93 26.90
CA GLN A 124 3.71 -1.81 28.37
C GLN A 124 3.97 -0.36 28.78
N GLY A 125 3.10 0.17 29.66
CA GLY A 125 3.18 1.54 30.17
C GLY A 125 2.87 2.66 29.17
N GLN A 126 2.37 2.29 27.96
CA GLN A 126 2.01 3.26 26.93
C GLN A 126 0.53 3.23 26.56
N LEU A 127 -0.12 2.06 26.68
CA LEU A 127 -1.53 1.87 26.32
C LEU A 127 -2.32 1.29 27.50
N ASP A 128 -3.54 1.80 27.70
CA ASP A 128 -4.52 1.24 28.63
C ASP A 128 -5.16 -0.02 28.03
N SER A 129 -5.41 -0.02 26.72
CA SER A 129 -5.92 -1.18 26.00
C SER A 129 -5.36 -1.26 24.58
N LEU A 130 -5.15 -2.51 24.13
CA LEU A 130 -4.82 -2.83 22.74
C LEU A 130 -5.59 -4.08 22.32
N ARG A 131 -6.39 -3.97 21.26
CA ARG A 131 -7.08 -5.10 20.65
C ARG A 131 -6.82 -5.17 19.16
N VAL A 132 -6.67 -6.39 18.65
CA VAL A 132 -6.47 -6.68 17.22
C VAL A 132 -7.78 -7.13 16.61
N PHE A 133 -8.13 -6.54 15.45
CA PHE A 133 -9.27 -6.91 14.64
C PHE A 133 -8.77 -7.50 13.33
N VAL A 134 -8.99 -8.80 13.19
CA VAL A 134 -8.49 -9.60 12.06
C VAL A 134 -9.46 -9.50 10.88
N ASN A 135 -8.92 -9.43 9.68
CA ASN A 135 -9.66 -9.53 8.44
C ASN A 135 -9.71 -11.00 8.00
N GLU A 136 -10.72 -11.73 8.45
CA GLU A 136 -10.91 -13.18 8.20
C GLU A 136 -11.65 -13.47 6.87
N GLY A 137 -11.65 -12.56 5.93
CA GLY A 137 -12.32 -12.80 4.65
C GLY A 137 -12.86 -11.53 4.01
N SER A 138 -13.31 -10.55 4.80
CA SER A 138 -13.66 -9.23 4.29
C SER A 138 -13.49 -8.14 5.33
N LEU A 139 -13.23 -6.91 4.88
CA LEU A 139 -13.20 -5.73 5.75
C LEU A 139 -14.56 -5.46 6.39
N ASN A 140 -15.65 -5.89 5.75
CA ASN A 140 -16.98 -5.78 6.32
C ASN A 140 -17.17 -6.70 7.56
N GLU A 141 -16.65 -7.93 7.51
CA GLU A 141 -16.67 -8.82 8.69
C GLU A 141 -15.77 -8.28 9.79
N CYS A 142 -14.60 -7.76 9.44
CA CYS A 142 -13.72 -7.06 10.39
C CYS A 142 -14.46 -5.88 11.06
N PHE A 143 -15.21 -5.10 10.29
CA PHE A 143 -16.02 -4.01 10.82
C PHE A 143 -17.14 -4.49 11.74
N LYS A 144 -17.83 -5.60 11.42
CA LYS A 144 -18.85 -6.18 12.31
C LYS A 144 -18.30 -6.53 13.69
N SER A 145 -17.05 -7.01 13.74
CA SER A 145 -16.36 -7.33 15.01
C SER A 145 -15.93 -6.08 15.79
N PHE A 146 -15.55 -5.00 15.08
CA PHE A 146 -15.14 -3.73 15.68
C PHE A 146 -16.35 -2.89 16.14
N TYR A 147 -17.42 -2.85 15.36
CA TYR A 147 -18.54 -1.93 15.54
C TYR A 147 -19.20 -1.98 16.94
N PRO A 148 -19.47 -3.15 17.54
CA PRO A 148 -20.08 -3.21 18.88
C PRO A 148 -19.26 -2.57 20.00
N VAL A 149 -17.94 -2.56 19.84
CA VAL A 149 -16.97 -2.08 20.86
C VAL A 149 -16.26 -0.78 20.43
N ARG A 150 -16.70 -0.15 19.35
CA ARG A 150 -16.05 1.04 18.76
C ARG A 150 -15.84 2.20 19.73
N GLU A 151 -16.70 2.32 20.74
CA GLU A 151 -16.65 3.38 21.74
C GLU A 151 -15.58 3.17 22.81
N GLU A 152 -15.03 1.96 22.90
CA GLU A 152 -13.95 1.61 23.79
C GLU A 152 -12.59 2.17 23.34
N TYR A 153 -12.48 2.64 22.07
CA TYR A 153 -11.23 3.09 21.49
C TYR A 153 -11.24 4.59 21.21
N ASP A 154 -10.08 5.20 21.37
CA ASP A 154 -9.80 6.60 21.02
C ASP A 154 -8.86 6.71 19.81
N ALA A 155 -8.23 5.60 19.42
CA ALA A 155 -7.43 5.52 18.19
C ALA A 155 -7.53 4.15 17.51
N VAL A 156 -7.38 4.17 16.17
CA VAL A 156 -7.30 2.97 15.33
C VAL A 156 -6.07 3.06 14.44
N ILE A 157 -5.20 2.07 14.52
CA ILE A 157 -4.09 1.87 13.58
C ILE A 157 -4.56 0.85 12.54
N CYS A 158 -4.73 1.28 11.30
CA CYS A 158 -5.10 0.43 10.19
C CYS A 158 -3.84 -0.12 9.51
N THR A 159 -3.86 -1.40 9.15
CA THR A 159 -2.70 -2.06 8.54
C THR A 159 -2.35 -1.47 7.17
N ASN A 160 -3.34 -0.90 6.47
CA ASN A 160 -3.17 -0.23 5.18
C ASN A 160 -4.31 0.78 4.94
N ASP A 161 -4.16 1.58 3.87
CA ASP A 161 -5.13 2.63 3.52
C ASP A 161 -6.53 2.08 3.19
N PHE A 162 -6.62 0.90 2.59
CA PHE A 162 -7.92 0.32 2.24
C PHE A 162 -8.70 -0.07 3.50
N ALA A 163 -8.03 -0.63 4.51
CA ALA A 163 -8.64 -0.91 5.80
C ALA A 163 -9.14 0.39 6.48
N ALA A 164 -8.34 1.46 6.42
CA ALA A 164 -8.73 2.76 6.96
C ALA A 164 -9.93 3.38 6.22
N ILE A 165 -9.92 3.34 4.89
CA ILE A 165 -11.00 3.88 4.06
C ILE A 165 -12.29 3.09 4.27
N SER A 166 -12.23 1.76 4.30
CA SER A 166 -13.38 0.90 4.59
C SER A 166 -13.96 1.21 5.96
N LEU A 167 -13.11 1.30 6.99
CA LEU A 167 -13.53 1.67 8.35
C LEU A 167 -14.26 3.01 8.37
N ILE A 168 -13.68 4.07 7.76
CA ILE A 168 -14.25 5.41 7.72
C ILE A 168 -15.60 5.42 7.00
N ARG A 169 -15.70 4.73 5.86
CA ARG A 169 -16.96 4.66 5.11
C ARG A 169 -18.06 3.99 5.92
N ASN A 170 -17.76 2.89 6.56
CA ASN A 170 -18.70 2.19 7.41
C ASN A 170 -19.11 3.03 8.63
N LEU A 171 -18.17 3.74 9.27
CA LEU A 171 -18.47 4.65 10.37
C LEU A 171 -19.31 5.84 9.91
N LYS A 172 -19.02 6.44 8.75
CA LYS A 172 -19.85 7.53 8.18
C LYS A 172 -21.32 7.12 7.99
N GLN A 173 -21.57 5.87 7.69
CA GLN A 173 -22.92 5.35 7.50
C GLN A 173 -23.62 4.98 8.80
N LYS A 174 -22.92 4.40 9.79
CA LYS A 174 -23.53 3.75 10.95
C LYS A 174 -23.30 4.46 12.28
N ALA A 175 -22.26 5.26 12.40
CA ALA A 175 -21.87 5.96 13.62
C ALA A 175 -21.00 7.19 13.30
N PRO A 176 -21.49 8.18 12.52
CA PRO A 176 -20.69 9.33 12.12
C PRO A 176 -20.17 10.16 13.29
N GLU A 177 -20.84 10.12 14.43
CA GLU A 177 -20.48 10.82 15.67
C GLU A 177 -19.16 10.33 16.29
N ILE A 178 -18.68 9.14 15.92
CA ILE A 178 -17.43 8.57 16.41
C ILE A 178 -16.21 9.21 15.74
N LEU A 179 -16.32 9.55 14.46
CA LEU A 179 -15.18 9.99 13.64
C LEU A 179 -14.42 11.20 14.20
N PRO A 180 -15.09 12.25 14.74
CA PRO A 180 -14.37 13.43 15.25
C PRO A 180 -13.46 13.13 16.45
N ARG A 181 -13.75 12.07 17.23
CA ARG A 181 -12.99 11.69 18.42
C ARG A 181 -11.97 10.60 18.17
N LEU A 182 -12.09 9.87 17.04
CA LEU A 182 -11.29 8.73 16.71
C LEU A 182 -10.08 9.16 15.88
N LYS A 183 -8.87 8.98 16.39
CA LYS A 183 -7.66 9.17 15.61
C LYS A 183 -7.42 7.94 14.75
N ILE A 184 -7.30 8.10 13.43
CA ILE A 184 -7.09 6.99 12.51
C ILE A 184 -5.74 7.15 11.84
N PHE A 185 -4.88 6.13 12.01
CA PHE A 185 -3.61 6.00 11.30
C PHE A 185 -3.71 4.92 10.23
N SER A 186 -2.96 5.13 9.15
CA SER A 186 -2.76 4.13 8.10
C SER A 186 -1.28 3.90 7.83
N CYS A 187 -0.91 2.65 7.56
CA CYS A 187 0.47 2.22 7.33
C CYS A 187 0.80 2.04 5.85
N SER A 188 0.29 2.88 4.98
CA SER A 188 0.71 3.01 3.57
C SER A 188 0.30 4.37 3.05
N GLN A 189 0.80 4.73 1.87
CA GLN A 189 0.45 6.00 1.24
C GLN A 189 0.04 5.72 -0.20
N THR A 190 -1.26 5.67 -0.42
CA THR A 190 -1.86 5.51 -1.74
C THR A 190 -2.37 6.85 -2.26
N ASN A 191 -2.56 6.98 -3.58
CA ASN A 191 -3.25 8.14 -4.14
C ASN A 191 -4.68 8.23 -3.62
N PHE A 192 -5.28 7.09 -3.29
CA PHE A 192 -6.62 7.02 -2.77
C PHE A 192 -6.74 7.60 -1.36
N SER A 193 -5.76 7.36 -0.47
CA SER A 193 -5.77 7.91 0.88
C SER A 193 -5.71 9.44 0.91
N ALA A 194 -5.16 10.07 -0.12
CA ALA A 194 -5.14 11.52 -0.25
C ALA A 194 -6.55 12.16 -0.23
N TYR A 195 -7.58 11.43 -0.65
CA TYR A 195 -8.98 11.90 -0.57
C TYR A 195 -9.57 11.83 0.85
N TYR A 196 -8.89 11.16 1.76
CA TYR A 196 -9.27 10.97 3.16
C TYR A 196 -8.28 11.60 4.15
N GLN A 197 -7.40 12.50 3.68
CA GLN A 197 -6.35 13.12 4.50
C GLN A 197 -6.86 13.93 5.70
N LYS A 198 -8.15 14.28 5.72
CA LYS A 198 -8.78 14.93 6.89
C LYS A 198 -9.10 13.95 8.01
N GLU A 199 -9.31 12.70 7.66
CA GLU A 199 -9.68 11.62 8.58
C GLU A 199 -8.53 10.67 8.89
N ILE A 200 -7.54 10.55 7.98
CA ILE A 200 -6.42 9.59 8.11
C ILE A 200 -5.10 10.34 8.24
N THR A 201 -4.32 9.97 9.24
CA THR A 201 -2.90 10.30 9.30
C THR A 201 -2.12 9.12 8.71
N THR A 202 -1.47 9.32 7.57
CA THR A 202 -0.74 8.25 6.88
C THR A 202 0.73 8.23 7.32
N VAL A 203 1.24 7.05 7.66
CA VAL A 203 2.66 6.82 7.92
C VAL A 203 3.28 6.23 6.65
N ASN A 204 4.30 6.91 6.12
CA ASN A 204 4.86 6.59 4.81
C ASN A 204 6.10 5.68 4.91
N MET A 205 6.18 4.72 3.99
CA MET A 205 7.37 3.91 3.74
C MET A 205 8.29 4.62 2.76
N ASN A 206 9.56 4.78 3.11
CA ASN A 206 10.54 5.42 2.24
C ASN A 206 11.05 4.47 1.14
N PHE A 207 10.22 4.20 0.14
CA PHE A 207 10.52 3.26 -0.94
C PHE A 207 11.78 3.63 -1.74
N GLU A 208 12.13 4.90 -1.83
CA GLU A 208 13.34 5.35 -2.55
C GLU A 208 14.62 4.74 -1.96
N HIS A 209 14.69 4.62 -0.64
CA HIS A 209 15.87 4.05 0.03
C HIS A 209 15.99 2.54 -0.13
N TYR A 210 14.89 1.83 -0.45
CA TYR A 210 14.94 0.38 -0.66
C TYR A 210 15.79 -0.01 -1.85
N GLY A 211 15.62 0.65 -2.99
CA GLY A 211 16.43 0.39 -4.18
C GLY A 211 17.92 0.64 -3.95
N LYS A 212 18.26 1.75 -3.27
CA LYS A 212 19.63 2.07 -2.89
C LYS A 212 20.24 1.01 -1.98
N ALA A 213 19.49 0.58 -0.96
CA ALA A 213 19.94 -0.45 -0.02
C ALA A 213 20.08 -1.83 -0.68
N ALA A 214 19.15 -2.21 -1.58
CA ALA A 214 19.21 -3.47 -2.30
C ALA A 214 20.46 -3.55 -3.21
N VAL A 215 20.72 -2.48 -3.96
CA VAL A 215 21.92 -2.41 -4.82
C VAL A 215 23.20 -2.41 -3.98
N PHE A 216 23.20 -1.72 -2.84
CA PHE A 216 24.34 -1.79 -1.90
C PHE A 216 24.59 -3.21 -1.39
N ILE A 217 23.53 -3.96 -1.03
CA ILE A 217 23.64 -5.37 -0.64
C ILE A 217 24.27 -6.19 -1.77
N TYR A 218 23.78 -6.05 -3.01
CA TYR A 218 24.30 -6.75 -4.17
C TYR A 218 25.80 -6.48 -4.37
N GLU A 219 26.23 -5.21 -4.38
CA GLU A 219 27.62 -4.82 -4.52
C GLU A 219 28.49 -5.44 -3.40
N LYS A 220 28.00 -5.47 -2.15
CA LYS A 220 28.70 -6.08 -1.02
C LYS A 220 28.82 -7.60 -1.17
N LEU A 221 27.75 -8.28 -1.48
CA LEU A 221 27.77 -9.74 -1.69
C LEU A 221 28.65 -10.18 -2.84
N LYS A 222 28.75 -9.36 -3.91
CA LYS A 222 29.62 -9.61 -5.05
C LYS A 222 31.09 -9.45 -4.68
N ASN A 223 31.43 -8.40 -3.93
CA ASN A 223 32.80 -8.10 -3.56
C ASN A 223 33.30 -8.90 -2.34
N HIS A 224 32.39 -9.51 -1.58
CA HIS A 224 32.69 -10.30 -0.37
C HIS A 224 31.98 -11.65 -0.43
N PRO A 225 32.47 -12.61 -1.23
CA PRO A 225 31.81 -13.90 -1.47
C PRO A 225 31.65 -14.78 -0.22
N TYR A 226 32.42 -14.49 0.84
CA TYR A 226 32.30 -15.17 2.14
C TYR A 226 31.04 -14.76 2.94
N MET A 227 30.36 -13.71 2.53
CA MET A 227 29.11 -13.27 3.18
C MET A 227 27.94 -14.11 2.68
N SER A 228 27.19 -14.73 3.59
CA SER A 228 26.00 -15.52 3.27
C SER A 228 24.73 -14.65 3.19
N GLY A 229 24.69 -13.51 3.88
CA GLY A 229 23.56 -12.59 3.84
C GLY A 229 23.81 -11.31 4.61
N MET A 230 22.94 -10.31 4.37
CA MET A 230 22.96 -9.00 5.02
C MET A 230 21.53 -8.48 5.15
N THR A 231 21.20 -7.88 6.29
CA THR A 231 19.92 -7.19 6.48
C THR A 231 20.16 -5.70 6.66
N ILE A 232 19.40 -4.88 5.91
CA ILE A 232 19.36 -3.42 6.06
C ILE A 232 17.93 -3.04 6.43
N THR A 233 17.78 -2.35 7.56
CA THR A 233 16.50 -1.84 8.02
C THR A 233 16.37 -0.37 7.65
N ILE A 234 15.29 0.00 6.95
CA ILE A 234 15.00 1.36 6.52
C ILE A 234 14.07 2.01 7.53
N ASN A 235 14.49 3.14 8.06
CA ASN A 235 13.66 3.94 8.96
C ASN A 235 12.45 4.52 8.23
N TRP A 236 11.35 4.62 8.93
CA TRP A 236 10.18 5.33 8.45
C TRP A 236 10.44 6.84 8.48
N ASN A 237 10.09 7.51 7.41
CA ASN A 237 10.20 8.96 7.36
C ASN A 237 8.99 9.59 8.03
N THR A 238 9.24 10.31 9.12
CA THR A 238 8.24 11.11 9.83
C THR A 238 8.24 12.56 9.37
N GLU A 239 9.24 12.96 8.55
CA GLU A 239 9.33 14.30 8.00
C GLU A 239 8.51 14.40 6.71
N GLU A 240 7.50 15.26 6.78
CA GLU A 240 6.72 15.83 5.68
C GLU A 240 6.53 14.98 4.40
N ASN A 241 5.36 14.41 4.27
CA ASN A 241 4.82 13.73 3.08
C ASN A 241 4.79 14.63 1.82
N LYS A 242 5.93 14.91 1.21
CA LYS A 242 6.01 15.75 0.00
C LYS A 242 6.25 15.01 -1.30
N SER A 243 6.27 13.69 -1.34
CA SER A 243 6.30 12.99 -2.63
C SER A 243 5.15 12.01 -2.73
N ALA A 244 4.04 12.45 -3.29
CA ALA A 244 3.07 11.55 -3.87
C ALA A 244 3.79 10.65 -4.88
N LEU A 245 3.52 9.35 -4.84
CA LEU A 245 3.99 8.39 -5.83
C LEU A 245 3.51 8.85 -7.22
N SER A 246 4.41 9.42 -8.00
CA SER A 246 4.10 10.03 -9.29
C SER A 246 4.16 9.02 -10.46
N ALA A 247 4.32 7.73 -10.19
CA ALA A 247 4.37 6.70 -11.22
C ALA A 247 3.01 5.99 -11.37
N PRO A 248 2.48 5.83 -12.59
CA PRO A 248 1.26 5.08 -12.82
C PRO A 248 1.46 3.62 -12.41
N VAL A 249 0.57 3.11 -11.56
CA VAL A 249 0.59 1.73 -11.10
C VAL A 249 -0.25 0.88 -12.04
N LEU A 250 0.41 0.09 -12.89
CA LEU A 250 -0.26 -1.00 -13.60
C LEU A 250 -0.29 -2.21 -12.66
N LEU A 251 -1.46 -2.59 -12.21
CA LEU A 251 -1.63 -3.86 -11.48
C LEU A 251 -1.50 -4.99 -12.50
N GLY A 252 -0.55 -5.91 -12.27
CA GLY A 252 -0.53 -7.20 -12.94
C GLY A 252 -1.83 -7.97 -12.67
N LYS A 253 -2.11 -9.03 -13.43
CA LYS A 253 -3.29 -9.87 -13.16
C LYS A 253 -3.27 -10.30 -11.69
N ILE A 254 -4.34 -9.94 -10.97
CA ILE A 254 -4.52 -10.30 -9.57
C ILE A 254 -4.84 -11.79 -9.56
N ASP A 255 -4.03 -12.59 -8.88
CA ASP A 255 -4.34 -13.98 -8.63
C ASP A 255 -5.50 -14.04 -7.63
N ALA A 256 -6.66 -14.51 -8.10
CA ALA A 256 -7.90 -14.57 -7.31
C ALA A 256 -7.85 -15.60 -6.16
N THR A 257 -6.74 -16.30 -5.99
CA THR A 257 -6.56 -17.31 -4.93
C THR A 257 -6.14 -16.71 -3.58
N ASP A 258 -5.69 -15.46 -3.55
CA ASP A 258 -5.39 -14.76 -2.29
C ASP A 258 -6.70 -14.28 -1.64
N VAL A 259 -6.96 -14.73 -0.41
CA VAL A 259 -8.15 -14.36 0.39
C VAL A 259 -8.33 -12.85 0.51
N PHE A 260 -7.22 -12.09 0.59
CA PHE A 260 -7.23 -10.64 0.62
C PHE A 260 -7.87 -10.01 -0.63
N TYR A 261 -7.64 -10.60 -1.82
CA TYR A 261 -8.22 -10.14 -3.09
C TYR A 261 -9.59 -10.79 -3.39
N ALA A 262 -10.04 -11.75 -2.59
CA ALA A 262 -11.38 -12.32 -2.72
C ALA A 262 -12.47 -11.34 -2.25
N ASP A 263 -12.13 -10.41 -1.36
CA ASP A 263 -13.05 -9.37 -0.88
C ASP A 263 -13.43 -8.41 -2.02
N ARG A 264 -14.74 -8.29 -2.27
CA ARG A 264 -15.28 -7.41 -3.31
C ARG A 264 -14.92 -5.94 -3.06
N GLU A 265 -15.04 -5.47 -1.82
CA GLU A 265 -14.72 -4.09 -1.45
C GLU A 265 -13.24 -3.78 -1.69
N MET A 266 -12.36 -4.72 -1.35
CA MET A 266 -10.93 -4.59 -1.63
C MET A 266 -10.64 -4.46 -3.13
N ARG A 267 -11.24 -5.32 -3.96
CA ARG A 267 -11.07 -5.25 -5.43
C ARG A 267 -11.53 -3.91 -6.00
N GLU A 268 -12.67 -3.41 -5.55
CA GLU A 268 -13.20 -2.11 -5.99
C GLU A 268 -12.27 -0.96 -5.58
N MET A 269 -11.75 -0.95 -4.34
CA MET A 269 -10.80 0.06 -3.87
C MET A 269 -9.46 0.00 -4.60
N ILE A 270 -8.95 -1.20 -4.90
CA ILE A 270 -7.75 -1.38 -5.71
C ILE A 270 -7.96 -0.82 -7.12
N LEU A 271 -9.14 -1.03 -7.70
CA LEU A 271 -9.48 -0.49 -9.02
C LEU A 271 -9.56 1.04 -9.00
N VAL A 272 -10.13 1.64 -7.96
CA VAL A 272 -10.11 3.11 -7.78
C VAL A 272 -8.67 3.63 -7.71
N GLU A 273 -7.80 3.00 -6.91
CA GLU A 273 -6.39 3.40 -6.84
C GLU A 273 -5.68 3.23 -8.19
N GLN A 274 -5.98 2.18 -8.95
CA GLN A 274 -5.44 1.99 -10.30
C GLN A 274 -5.84 3.15 -11.21
N ILE A 275 -7.13 3.51 -11.24
CA ILE A 275 -7.65 4.64 -12.02
C ILE A 275 -6.92 5.93 -11.64
N LEU A 276 -6.78 6.22 -10.35
CA LEU A 276 -6.14 7.45 -9.87
C LEU A 276 -4.65 7.49 -10.19
N SER A 277 -3.95 6.35 -10.07
CA SER A 277 -2.50 6.26 -10.30
C SER A 277 -2.10 6.42 -11.76
N MET A 278 -2.97 5.99 -12.71
CA MET A 278 -2.72 6.13 -14.14
C MET A 278 -3.22 7.46 -14.71
N SER A 279 -3.99 8.22 -13.94
CA SER A 279 -4.63 9.44 -14.38
C SER A 279 -3.68 10.64 -14.33
N SER A 280 -3.50 11.31 -15.46
CA SER A 280 -2.86 12.64 -15.53
C SER A 280 -3.71 13.70 -14.83
N LYS A 281 -3.16 14.90 -14.62
CA LYS A 281 -3.94 16.04 -14.09
C LYS A 281 -5.21 16.30 -14.90
N THR A 282 -5.13 16.26 -16.24
CA THR A 282 -6.28 16.43 -17.13
C THR A 282 -7.29 15.30 -16.96
N ASP A 283 -6.83 14.04 -16.85
CA ASP A 283 -7.74 12.90 -16.66
C ASP A 283 -8.49 13.03 -15.33
N ARG A 284 -7.85 13.49 -14.26
CA ARG A 284 -8.49 13.72 -12.95
C ARG A 284 -9.57 14.81 -13.02
N ILE A 285 -9.35 15.89 -13.78
CA ILE A 285 -10.39 16.88 -14.04
C ILE A 285 -11.59 16.26 -14.77
N ILE A 286 -11.33 15.44 -15.79
CA ILE A 286 -12.38 14.72 -16.53
C ILE A 286 -13.16 13.79 -15.58
N LEU A 287 -12.47 13.01 -14.75
CA LEU A 287 -13.12 12.13 -13.78
C LEU A 287 -13.97 12.89 -12.77
N ASP A 288 -13.49 14.01 -12.24
CA ASP A 288 -14.25 14.89 -11.36
C ASP A 288 -15.54 15.38 -12.01
N GLN A 289 -15.44 15.88 -13.25
CA GLN A 289 -16.61 16.33 -14.00
C GLN A 289 -17.62 15.21 -14.25
N LEU A 290 -17.14 14.00 -14.54
CA LEU A 290 -18.01 12.83 -14.72
C LEU A 290 -18.74 12.44 -13.44
N VAL A 291 -18.04 12.43 -12.31
CA VAL A 291 -18.62 12.13 -10.98
C VAL A 291 -19.69 13.14 -10.61
N ASN A 292 -19.51 14.41 -11.00
CA ASN A 292 -20.48 15.51 -10.80
C ASN A 292 -21.59 15.57 -11.87
N GLY A 293 -21.66 14.59 -12.78
CA GLY A 293 -22.73 14.52 -13.79
C GLY A 293 -22.60 15.50 -14.95
N ALA A 294 -21.41 16.08 -15.17
CA ALA A 294 -21.21 17.01 -16.28
C ALA A 294 -21.29 16.30 -17.66
N THR A 295 -21.77 17.03 -18.66
CA THR A 295 -21.77 16.54 -20.05
C THR A 295 -20.37 16.53 -20.63
N ILE A 296 -20.17 15.74 -21.71
CA ILE A 296 -18.88 15.69 -22.42
C ILE A 296 -18.48 17.06 -22.94
N GLU A 297 -19.42 17.84 -23.43
CA GLU A 297 -19.21 19.18 -23.98
C GLU A 297 -18.71 20.15 -22.88
N LYS A 298 -19.38 20.15 -21.74
CA LYS A 298 -18.98 20.96 -20.57
C LYS A 298 -17.60 20.56 -20.04
N THR A 299 -17.34 19.24 -19.96
CA THR A 299 -16.04 18.71 -19.55
C THR A 299 -14.93 19.12 -20.54
N ALA A 300 -15.21 19.05 -21.85
CA ALA A 300 -14.26 19.43 -22.88
C ALA A 300 -13.86 20.91 -22.80
N GLN A 301 -14.84 21.78 -22.57
CA GLN A 301 -14.60 23.22 -22.37
C GLN A 301 -13.68 23.48 -21.15
N GLN A 302 -13.94 22.83 -20.02
CA GLN A 302 -13.15 23.01 -18.80
C GLN A 302 -11.73 22.47 -18.92
N CYS A 303 -11.53 21.40 -19.71
CA CYS A 303 -10.22 20.81 -19.93
C CYS A 303 -9.44 21.40 -21.11
N PHE A 304 -10.02 22.37 -21.82
CA PHE A 304 -9.48 22.91 -23.08
C PHE A 304 -9.22 21.80 -24.13
N LEU A 305 -10.15 20.86 -24.23
CA LEU A 305 -10.11 19.70 -25.14
C LEU A 305 -11.32 19.71 -26.09
N THR A 306 -11.23 18.88 -27.13
CA THR A 306 -12.39 18.51 -27.94
C THR A 306 -13.23 17.44 -27.25
N GLY A 307 -14.52 17.33 -27.58
CA GLY A 307 -15.37 16.25 -27.05
C GLY A 307 -14.84 14.87 -27.43
N SER A 308 -14.22 14.72 -28.62
CA SER A 308 -13.54 13.47 -29.01
C SER A 308 -12.30 13.17 -28.16
N GLY A 309 -11.53 14.19 -27.77
CA GLY A 309 -10.40 14.06 -26.86
C GLY A 309 -10.81 13.56 -25.47
N VAL A 310 -11.92 14.10 -24.93
CA VAL A 310 -12.48 13.62 -23.65
C VAL A 310 -12.95 12.17 -23.77
N LYS A 311 -13.71 11.83 -24.83
CA LYS A 311 -14.16 10.44 -25.09
C LYS A 311 -12.99 9.47 -25.22
N TYR A 312 -11.92 9.85 -25.91
CA TYR A 312 -10.71 9.03 -26.05
C TYR A 312 -10.07 8.71 -24.67
N ARG A 313 -9.90 9.73 -23.83
CA ARG A 313 -9.31 9.56 -22.48
C ARG A 313 -10.16 8.66 -21.60
N ILE A 314 -11.48 8.84 -21.62
CA ILE A 314 -12.41 7.96 -20.90
C ILE A 314 -12.28 6.52 -21.42
N LYS A 315 -12.29 6.32 -22.74
CA LYS A 315 -12.15 4.98 -23.34
C LYS A 315 -10.84 4.32 -22.95
N ARG A 316 -9.73 5.05 -22.94
CA ARG A 316 -8.44 4.54 -22.48
C ARG A 316 -8.53 4.04 -21.03
N ILE A 317 -9.08 4.85 -20.11
CA ILE A 317 -9.25 4.46 -18.69
C ILE A 317 -10.11 3.20 -18.57
N LEU A 318 -11.22 3.13 -19.30
CA LEU A 318 -12.08 1.95 -19.30
C LEU A 318 -11.35 0.69 -19.77
N GLN A 319 -10.57 0.78 -20.85
CA GLN A 319 -9.81 -0.34 -21.40
C GLN A 319 -8.70 -0.81 -20.45
N GLU A 320 -7.91 0.11 -19.90
CA GLU A 320 -6.79 -0.23 -19.00
C GLU A 320 -7.27 -0.77 -17.63
N CYS A 321 -8.48 -0.42 -17.21
CA CYS A 321 -9.08 -0.88 -15.96
C CYS A 321 -10.08 -2.03 -16.13
N GLY A 322 -10.33 -2.49 -17.35
CA GLY A 322 -11.30 -3.57 -17.62
C GLY A 322 -12.74 -3.22 -17.26
N LEU A 323 -13.10 -1.93 -17.29
CA LEU A 323 -14.46 -1.47 -17.01
C LEU A 323 -15.32 -1.47 -18.27
N GLU A 324 -16.54 -1.98 -18.16
CA GLU A 324 -17.44 -2.17 -19.30
C GLU A 324 -17.85 -0.84 -19.96
N ASN A 325 -18.14 0.18 -19.16
CA ASN A 325 -18.70 1.41 -19.66
C ASN A 325 -18.52 2.60 -18.69
N LYS A 326 -18.85 3.81 -19.21
CA LYS A 326 -18.79 5.08 -18.44
C LYS A 326 -19.61 5.02 -17.14
N THR A 327 -20.77 4.37 -17.16
CA THR A 327 -21.66 4.29 -15.99
C THR A 327 -20.98 3.49 -14.87
N ALA A 328 -20.38 2.34 -15.19
CA ALA A 328 -19.62 1.53 -14.24
C ALA A 328 -18.47 2.34 -13.59
N LEU A 329 -17.70 3.07 -14.40
CA LEU A 329 -16.65 3.97 -13.94
C LEU A 329 -17.20 5.06 -13.01
N THR A 330 -18.27 5.74 -13.41
CA THR A 330 -18.84 6.84 -12.62
C THR A 330 -19.41 6.31 -11.30
N THR A 331 -20.15 5.20 -11.31
CA THR A 331 -20.70 4.57 -10.11
C THR A 331 -19.61 4.16 -9.14
N LEU A 332 -18.54 3.54 -9.64
CA LEU A 332 -17.40 3.14 -8.83
C LEU A 332 -16.77 4.36 -8.14
N LEU A 333 -16.47 5.40 -8.90
CA LEU A 333 -15.85 6.62 -8.35
C LEU A 333 -16.79 7.35 -7.38
N GLN A 334 -18.09 7.45 -7.67
CA GLN A 334 -19.06 8.04 -6.75
C GLN A 334 -19.16 7.27 -5.44
N THR A 335 -19.12 5.94 -5.52
CA THR A 335 -19.19 5.07 -4.34
C THR A 335 -18.05 5.36 -3.36
N TYR A 336 -16.84 5.58 -3.86
CA TYR A 336 -15.64 5.69 -3.02
C TYR A 336 -15.16 7.12 -2.78
N LEU A 337 -15.37 8.03 -3.72
CA LEU A 337 -14.91 9.42 -3.61
C LEU A 337 -16.03 10.39 -3.19
N GLY A 338 -17.28 9.93 -3.27
CA GLY A 338 -18.48 10.73 -2.96
C GLY A 338 -18.82 11.74 -4.04
N PRO A 339 -19.97 12.45 -3.93
CA PRO A 339 -20.27 13.59 -4.78
C PRO A 339 -19.22 14.66 -4.48
N ALA A 340 -18.40 14.99 -5.46
CA ALA A 340 -17.27 15.85 -5.29
C ALA A 340 -17.69 17.31 -5.21
N GLY A 341 -17.51 17.91 -4.06
CA GLY A 341 -17.15 19.31 -4.00
C GLY A 341 -15.63 19.39 -3.89
N SER A 342 -14.95 19.85 -4.94
CA SER A 342 -13.54 20.32 -4.94
C SER A 342 -12.41 19.38 -4.44
N ARG A 343 -12.60 18.07 -4.40
CA ARG A 343 -11.60 17.14 -3.81
C ARG A 343 -10.49 16.69 -4.77
N PHE A 344 -10.74 16.66 -6.08
CA PHE A 344 -9.75 16.20 -7.07
C PHE A 344 -8.59 17.18 -7.31
N TYR A 345 -8.70 18.42 -6.81
CA TYR A 345 -7.70 19.48 -6.98
C TYR A 345 -6.70 19.62 -5.81
N LEU A 346 -6.93 18.95 -4.68
CA LEU A 346 -6.23 19.26 -3.43
C LEU A 346 -4.94 18.45 -3.16
N SER A 347 -4.47 17.66 -4.10
CA SER A 347 -3.33 16.76 -3.85
C SER A 347 -2.15 16.94 -4.81
N PHE A 348 -1.72 18.21 -5.07
CA PHE A 348 -0.45 18.46 -5.79
C PHE A 348 0.26 19.71 -5.27
#